data_5d3f47e445355588c344658425db964c
#
_entry.id   5d3f47e445355588c344658425db964c
#
_cell.length_a   1.000
_cell.length_b   1.000
_cell.length_c   1.000
_cell.angle_alpha   90.00
_cell.angle_beta   90.00
_cell.angle_gamma   90.00
#
_symmetry.space_group_name_H-M   'P 1'
#
loop_
_entity.id
_entity.type
_entity.pdbx_description
1 polymer ?
#
loop_
_entity_poly.entity_id
_entity_poly.type
_entity_poly.pdbx_seq_one_letter_code
_entity_poly.pdbx_strand_id
1 'polypeptide(L)'
;MLNTLESLFNLARERKKSPVDGSYTNKLLSDKSLSKDKVVEEINELIEAVENNSNKIHEAADVFYHLIMYLEANNIRVEDVMNELDKRKKWVTM
;
A
#
# COMPACT_ATOMS: atom_id res chain seq x y z
N MET A 1 -11.73 11.70 -5.39
CA MET A 1 -10.68 11.69 -4.38
C MET A 1 -10.00 10.33 -4.23
N LEU A 2 -10.74 9.25 -4.05
CA LEU A 2 -10.12 7.92 -3.94
C LEU A 2 -9.62 7.37 -5.28
N ASN A 3 -9.81 8.10 -6.37
CA ASN A 3 -9.30 7.73 -7.69
C ASN A 3 -7.77 7.60 -7.71
N THR A 4 -7.08 8.37 -6.88
CA THR A 4 -5.62 8.28 -6.77
C THR A 4 -5.19 6.90 -6.27
N LEU A 5 -5.95 6.33 -5.33
CA LEU A 5 -5.68 4.99 -4.81
C LEU A 5 -5.91 3.93 -5.91
N GLU A 6 -6.98 4.07 -6.69
CA GLU A 6 -7.23 3.19 -7.85
C GLU A 6 -6.11 3.29 -8.88
N SER A 7 -5.66 4.50 -9.17
CA SER A 7 -4.54 4.71 -10.09
C SER A 7 -3.28 4.02 -9.61
N LEU A 8 -3.04 4.02 -8.30
CA LEU A 8 -1.87 3.41 -7.71
C LEU A 8 -1.86 1.89 -7.87
N PHE A 9 -2.95 1.20 -7.53
CA PHE A 9 -2.94 -0.26 -7.70
C PHE A 9 -3.04 -0.68 -9.17
N ASN A 10 -3.64 0.14 -10.03
CA ASN A 10 -3.62 -0.12 -11.47
C ASN A 10 -2.20 0.03 -12.03
N LEU A 11 -1.45 1.02 -11.56
CA LEU A 11 -0.03 1.18 -11.91
C LEU A 11 0.77 -0.05 -11.49
N ALA A 12 0.54 -0.54 -10.28
CA ALA A 12 1.24 -1.74 -9.80
C ALA A 12 0.99 -2.94 -10.71
N ARG A 13 -0.25 -3.14 -11.14
CA ARG A 13 -0.63 -4.22 -12.06
C ARG A 13 0.04 -4.06 -13.42
N GLU A 14 0.05 -2.84 -13.94
CA GLU A 14 0.72 -2.55 -15.20
C GLU A 14 2.22 -2.83 -15.12
N ARG A 15 2.86 -2.43 -14.03
CA ARG A 15 4.30 -2.66 -13.82
C ARG A 15 4.65 -4.13 -13.62
N LYS A 16 3.71 -4.94 -13.15
CA LYS A 16 3.90 -6.41 -13.09
C LYS A 16 3.91 -7.02 -14.50
N LYS A 17 3.10 -6.48 -15.40
CA LYS A 17 3.02 -6.94 -16.79
C LYS A 17 4.19 -6.42 -17.63
N SER A 18 4.55 -5.16 -17.42
CA SER A 18 5.58 -4.47 -18.20
C SER A 18 6.56 -3.80 -17.26
N PRO A 19 7.51 -4.58 -16.68
CA PRO A 19 8.47 -4.04 -15.73
C PRO A 19 9.34 -2.93 -16.31
N VAL A 20 9.70 -1.98 -15.47
CA VAL A 20 10.60 -0.88 -15.82
C VAL A 20 11.89 -1.07 -15.04
N ASP A 21 13.01 -1.20 -15.75
CA ASP A 21 14.32 -1.37 -15.15
C ASP A 21 14.69 -0.17 -14.27
N GLY A 22 15.23 -0.45 -13.09
CA GLY A 22 15.63 0.59 -12.15
C GLY A 22 14.48 1.23 -11.38
N SER A 23 13.23 0.79 -11.62
CA SER A 23 12.07 1.29 -10.92
C SER A 23 12.00 0.75 -9.49
N TYR A 24 11.85 1.64 -8.51
CA TYR A 24 11.63 1.27 -7.12
C TYR A 24 10.33 0.48 -6.97
N THR A 25 9.26 0.91 -7.66
CA THR A 25 7.98 0.20 -7.67
C THR A 25 8.16 -1.25 -8.13
N ASN A 26 8.89 -1.47 -9.21
CA ASN A 26 9.15 -2.83 -9.70
C ASN A 26 9.99 -3.64 -8.73
N LYS A 27 10.93 -3.01 -8.02
CA LYS A 27 11.72 -3.68 -7.00
C LYS A 27 10.83 -4.20 -5.88
N LEU A 28 9.87 -3.39 -5.43
CA LEU A 28 8.91 -3.79 -4.40
C LEU A 28 8.00 -4.93 -4.89
N LEU A 29 7.58 -4.87 -6.14
CA LEU A 29 6.68 -5.87 -6.72
C LEU A 29 7.36 -7.23 -6.93
N SER A 30 8.67 -7.24 -7.15
CA SER A 30 9.43 -8.47 -7.44
C SER A 30 10.16 -9.04 -6.23
N ASP A 31 10.31 -8.29 -5.15
CA ASP A 31 11.00 -8.72 -3.93
C ASP A 31 10.05 -8.62 -2.75
N LYS A 32 9.38 -9.73 -2.44
CA LYS A 32 8.37 -9.81 -1.39
C LYS A 32 8.95 -9.53 -0.01
N SER A 33 10.19 -9.96 0.23
CA SER A 33 10.86 -9.75 1.50
C SER A 33 11.14 -8.27 1.74
N LEU A 34 11.68 -7.59 0.72
CA LEU A 34 11.91 -6.15 0.78
C LEU A 34 10.60 -5.40 0.99
N SER A 35 9.57 -5.78 0.24
CA SER A 35 8.25 -5.14 0.34
C SER A 35 7.65 -5.28 1.73
N LYS A 36 7.77 -6.46 2.34
CA LYS A 36 7.34 -6.71 3.71
C LYS A 36 8.07 -5.81 4.71
N ASP A 37 9.40 -5.76 4.61
CA ASP A 37 10.22 -4.96 5.52
C ASP A 37 9.87 -3.47 5.41
N LYS A 38 9.61 -3.01 4.19
CA LYS A 38 9.23 -1.61 3.95
C LYS A 38 7.87 -1.26 4.53
N VAL A 39 6.89 -2.15 4.43
CA VAL A 39 5.57 -1.90 5.04
C VAL A 39 5.71 -1.71 6.54
N VAL A 40 6.48 -2.57 7.21
CA VAL A 40 6.71 -2.48 8.66
C VAL A 40 7.42 -1.18 9.00
N GLU A 41 8.46 -0.83 8.25
CA GLU A 41 9.23 0.40 8.45
C GLU A 41 8.33 1.64 8.32
N GLU A 42 7.51 1.70 7.27
CA GLU A 42 6.65 2.86 7.00
C GLU A 42 5.53 3.00 8.04
N ILE A 43 4.99 1.90 8.54
CA ILE A 43 4.00 1.94 9.63
C ILE A 43 4.64 2.54 10.89
N ASN A 44 5.84 2.10 11.23
CA ASN A 44 6.55 2.64 12.40
C ASN A 44 6.85 4.13 12.22
N GLU A 45 7.24 4.57 11.03
CA GLU A 45 7.49 5.97 10.74
C GLU A 45 6.21 6.81 10.86
N LEU A 46 5.06 6.28 10.44
CA LEU A 46 3.78 6.96 10.60
C LEU A 46 3.45 7.14 12.09
N ILE A 47 3.61 6.08 12.88
CA ILE A 47 3.35 6.14 14.32
C ILE A 47 4.22 7.21 14.98
N GLU A 48 5.50 7.22 14.66
CA GLU A 48 6.45 8.22 15.18
C GLU A 48 6.06 9.63 14.75
N ALA A 49 5.65 9.80 13.48
CA ALA A 49 5.21 11.10 12.96
C ALA A 49 3.98 11.63 13.71
N VAL A 50 3.03 10.74 14.04
CA VAL A 50 1.84 11.10 14.82
C VAL A 50 2.24 11.52 16.23
N GLU A 51 3.13 10.76 16.88
CA GLU A 51 3.59 11.06 18.23
C GLU A 51 4.35 12.40 18.28
N ASN A 52 5.14 12.68 17.26
CA ASN A 52 5.92 13.91 17.16
C ASN A 52 5.17 15.07 16.51
N ASN A 53 3.95 14.83 16.05
CA ASN A 53 3.11 15.80 15.34
C ASN A 53 3.84 16.46 14.17
N SER A 54 4.50 15.66 13.33
CA SER A 54 5.24 16.15 12.16
C SER A 54 5.16 15.16 11.00
N ASN A 55 5.05 15.69 9.77
CA ASN A 55 5.05 14.89 8.53
C ASN A 55 4.01 13.76 8.46
N LYS A 56 2.91 13.88 9.19
CA LYS A 56 1.91 12.81 9.31
C LYS A 56 1.29 12.42 7.97
N ILE A 57 0.97 13.40 7.14
CA ILE A 57 0.36 13.15 5.84
C ILE A 57 1.35 12.45 4.90
N HIS A 58 2.59 12.91 4.89
CA HIS A 58 3.66 12.30 4.11
C HIS A 58 3.85 10.84 4.50
N GLU A 59 3.96 10.56 5.78
CA GLU A 59 4.18 9.19 6.27
C GLU A 59 2.95 8.31 6.05
N ALA A 60 1.74 8.86 6.16
CA ALA A 60 0.53 8.10 5.84
C ALA A 60 0.50 7.72 4.35
N ALA A 61 0.90 8.63 3.47
CA ALA A 61 0.97 8.35 2.03
C ALA A 61 2.00 7.25 1.75
N ASP A 62 3.14 7.26 2.42
CA ASP A 62 4.16 6.22 2.29
C ASP A 62 3.63 4.85 2.72
N VAL A 63 2.84 4.79 3.79
CA VAL A 63 2.20 3.56 4.24
C VAL A 63 1.25 3.02 3.18
N PHE A 64 0.39 3.87 2.64
CA PHE A 64 -0.57 3.47 1.61
C PHE A 64 0.14 2.94 0.37
N TYR A 65 1.17 3.64 -0.08
CA TYR A 65 1.96 3.23 -1.25
C TYR A 65 2.59 1.85 -1.03
N HIS A 66 3.32 1.68 0.06
CA HIS A 66 4.02 0.42 0.32
C HIS A 66 3.06 -0.74 0.60
N LEU A 67 1.94 -0.44 1.26
CA LEU A 67 0.91 -1.46 1.51
C LEU A 67 0.31 -1.98 0.20
N ILE A 68 -0.04 -1.08 -0.71
CA ILE A 68 -0.59 -1.48 -2.02
C ILE A 68 0.44 -2.31 -2.79
N MET A 69 1.71 -1.91 -2.79
CA MET A 69 2.76 -2.67 -3.46
C MET A 69 2.94 -4.06 -2.84
N TYR A 70 2.88 -4.15 -1.53
CA TYR A 70 2.99 -5.42 -0.81
C TYR A 70 1.82 -6.35 -1.16
N LEU A 71 0.61 -5.83 -1.18
CA LEU A 71 -0.57 -6.62 -1.56
C LEU A 71 -0.42 -7.14 -2.98
N GLU A 72 -0.06 -6.28 -3.92
CA GLU A 72 0.08 -6.67 -5.33
C GLU A 72 1.27 -7.63 -5.53
N ALA A 73 2.36 -7.48 -4.79
CA ALA A 73 3.49 -8.41 -4.84
C ALA A 73 3.08 -9.82 -4.42
N ASN A 74 2.09 -9.93 -3.55
CA ASN A 74 1.60 -11.21 -3.03
C ASN A 74 0.30 -11.67 -3.70
N ASN A 75 -0.09 -11.03 -4.78
CA ASN A 75 -1.30 -11.35 -5.56
C ASN A 75 -2.58 -11.24 -4.74
N ILE A 76 -2.61 -10.34 -3.75
CA ILE A 76 -3.80 -10.03 -2.98
C ILE A 76 -4.50 -8.85 -3.68
N ARG A 77 -5.66 -9.10 -4.23
CA ARG A 77 -6.39 -8.08 -4.97
C ARG A 77 -7.09 -7.11 -4.02
N VAL A 78 -6.91 -5.82 -4.27
CA VAL A 78 -7.56 -4.78 -3.47
C VAL A 78 -9.08 -4.93 -3.52
N GLU A 79 -9.62 -5.34 -4.65
CA GLU A 79 -11.07 -5.58 -4.80
C GLU A 79 -11.57 -6.61 -3.79
N ASP A 80 -10.81 -7.67 -3.57
CA ASP A 80 -11.18 -8.70 -2.60
C ASP A 80 -11.14 -8.17 -1.17
N VAL A 81 -10.16 -7.30 -0.88
CA VAL A 81 -10.09 -6.63 0.43
C VAL A 81 -11.30 -5.72 0.62
N MET A 82 -11.70 -4.98 -0.41
CA MET A 82 -12.88 -4.12 -0.34
C MET A 82 -14.14 -4.94 -0.12
N ASN A 83 -14.27 -6.06 -0.82
CA ASN A 83 -15.42 -6.97 -0.65
C ASN A 83 -15.49 -7.52 0.77
N GLU A 84 -14.34 -7.86 1.35
CA GLU A 84 -14.28 -8.34 2.73
C GLU A 84 -14.69 -7.25 3.71
N LEU A 85 -14.23 -6.02 3.51
CA LEU A 85 -14.65 -4.88 4.33
C LEU A 85 -16.15 -4.64 4.21
N ASP A 86 -16.71 -4.77 3.01
CA ASP A 86 -18.14 -4.61 2.79
C ASP A 86 -18.95 -5.64 3.57
N LYS A 87 -18.48 -6.88 3.63
CA LYS A 87 -19.10 -7.93 4.45
C LYS A 87 -19.03 -7.63 5.94
N ARG A 88 -17.99 -6.90 6.37
CA ARG A 88 -17.74 -6.59 7.79
C ARG A 88 -18.33 -5.25 8.22
N LYS A 89 -19.38 -4.76 7.58
CA LYS A 89 -19.95 -3.42 7.88
C LYS A 89 -20.38 -3.21 9.33
N LYS A 90 -19.93 -4.03 10.24
CA LYS A 90 -20.07 -3.85 11.70
C LYS A 90 -19.50 -2.52 12.17
N TRP A 91 -18.50 -1.98 11.46
CA TRP A 91 -17.90 -0.69 11.81
C TRP A 91 -18.92 0.46 11.72
N VAL A 92 -20.00 0.28 11.00
CA VAL A 92 -21.08 1.28 10.94
C VAL A 92 -21.74 1.45 12.31
N THR A 93 -21.71 0.40 13.13
CA THR A 93 -22.37 0.38 14.45
C THR A 93 -21.41 0.17 15.62
N MET A 94 -20.11 0.08 15.33
CA MET A 94 -19.10 -0.08 16.39
C MET A 94 -18.97 1.15 17.27
#